data_0ac7bad42a49054ec424ec4fe4860bfd
#
_entry.id   0ac7bad42a49054ec424ec4fe4860bfd
#
_cell.length_a   1.000
_cell.length_b   1.000
_cell.length_c   1.000
_cell.angle_alpha   90.00
_cell.angle_beta   90.00
_cell.angle_gamma   90.00
#
_symmetry.space_group_name_H-M   'P 1'
#
loop_
_entity.id
_entity.type
_entity.pdbx_description
1 polymer ?
#
loop_
_entity_poly.entity_id
_entity_poly.type
_entity_poly.pdbx_seq_one_letter_code
_entity_poly.pdbx_strand_id
1 'polypeptide(L)' 'MWDERESPSRIEKIFEFEQYSKISNFMGKIEKLCKERDVYPNISFGKNFVSLSIFLDNKEISDKEKDFSMEIDKFYSED' A
#
# COMPACT_ATOMS: atom_id res chain seq x y z
N MET A 1 8.28 6.23 -3.81
CA MET A 1 9.12 5.46 -2.87
C MET A 1 8.44 5.34 -1.51
N TRP A 2 8.56 4.17 -0.90
CA TRP A 2 7.96 3.95 0.42
C TRP A 2 8.83 4.58 1.51
N ASP A 3 8.20 5.34 2.40
CA ASP A 3 8.88 5.99 3.52
C ASP A 3 8.84 5.09 4.74
N GLU A 4 9.97 4.93 5.41
CA GLU A 4 10.05 4.17 6.65
C GLU A 4 9.81 5.11 7.83
N ARG A 5 8.93 4.68 8.75
CA ARG A 5 8.60 5.45 9.94
C ARG A 5 8.75 4.59 11.18
N GLU A 6 8.94 5.24 12.32
CA GLU A 6 9.03 4.57 13.62
C GLU A 6 7.93 5.07 14.55
N SER A 7 7.64 4.31 15.60
CA SER A 7 6.71 4.66 16.67
C SER A 7 5.27 4.82 16.21
N PRO A 8 4.62 3.79 15.63
CA PRO A 8 5.09 2.42 15.40
C PRO A 8 5.88 2.27 14.12
N SER A 9 6.63 1.19 14.05
CA SER A 9 7.41 0.87 12.84
C SER A 9 6.46 0.55 11.69
N ARG A 10 6.64 1.26 10.58
CA ARG A 10 5.78 1.09 9.42
C ARG A 10 6.45 1.65 8.17
N ILE A 11 5.95 1.24 7.03
CA ILE A 11 6.29 1.89 5.75
C ILE A 11 5.03 2.52 5.20
N GLU A 12 5.16 3.70 4.63
CA GLU A 12 4.03 4.50 4.14
C GLU A 12 4.30 5.00 2.74
N LYS A 13 3.23 5.11 1.95
CA LYS A 13 3.32 5.72 0.63
C LYS A 13 1.98 6.32 0.25
N ILE A 14 2.03 7.46 -0.44
CA ILE A 14 0.85 8.11 -0.99
C ILE A 14 0.91 7.98 -2.51
N PHE A 15 -0.18 7.48 -3.09
CA PHE A 15 -0.33 7.32 -4.53
C PHE A 15 -1.33 8.36 -5.02
N GLU A 16 -0.94 9.14 -6.01
CA GLU A 16 -1.80 10.18 -6.56
C GLU A 16 -2.47 9.72 -7.85
N PHE A 17 -3.72 10.13 -8.03
CA PHE A 17 -4.53 9.74 -9.19
C PHE A 17 -5.24 10.95 -9.76
N GLU A 18 -5.43 10.97 -11.06
CA GLU A 18 -6.17 12.04 -11.72
C GLU A 18 -7.67 11.77 -11.73
N GLN A 19 -8.08 10.50 -11.67
CA GLN A 19 -9.49 10.12 -11.74
C GLN A 19 -9.86 9.18 -10.59
N TYR A 20 -11.00 9.43 -10.00
CA TYR A 20 -11.51 8.61 -8.89
C TYR A 20 -11.73 7.15 -9.29
N SER A 21 -12.16 6.91 -10.53
CA SER A 21 -12.39 5.53 -11.01
C SER A 21 -11.11 4.68 -10.93
N LYS A 22 -9.96 5.30 -11.11
CA LYS A 22 -8.68 4.60 -11.01
C LYS A 22 -8.34 4.24 -9.57
N ILE A 23 -8.74 5.08 -8.63
CA ILE A 23 -8.58 4.80 -7.20
C ILE A 23 -9.38 3.56 -6.82
N SER A 24 -10.63 3.47 -7.29
CA SER A 24 -11.50 2.33 -7.01
C SER A 24 -10.89 1.03 -7.54
N ASN A 25 -10.39 1.04 -8.75
CA ASN A 25 -9.73 -0.13 -9.34
C ASN A 25 -8.47 -0.52 -8.58
N PHE A 26 -7.66 0.47 -8.22
CA PHE A 26 -6.43 0.25 -7.46
C PHE A 26 -6.73 -0.37 -6.09
N MET A 27 -7.71 0.15 -5.39
CA MET A 27 -8.10 -0.36 -4.08
C MET A 27 -8.66 -1.78 -4.16
N GLY A 28 -9.39 -2.10 -5.22
CA GLY A 28 -9.88 -3.45 -5.44
C GLY A 28 -8.75 -4.46 -5.58
N LYS A 29 -7.71 -4.10 -6.30
CA LYS A 29 -6.52 -4.94 -6.47
C LYS A 29 -5.78 -5.12 -5.13
N ILE A 30 -5.67 -4.05 -4.35
CA ILE A 30 -5.02 -4.10 -3.05
C ILE A 30 -5.80 -5.01 -2.10
N GLU A 31 -7.11 -4.89 -2.07
CA GLU A 31 -7.95 -5.72 -1.20
C GLU A 31 -7.75 -7.21 -1.49
N LYS A 32 -7.70 -7.56 -2.76
CA LYS A 32 -7.46 -8.94 -3.18
C LYS A 32 -6.07 -9.41 -2.74
N LEU A 33 -5.07 -8.57 -2.93
CA LEU A 33 -3.70 -8.88 -2.54
C LEU A 33 -3.58 -9.05 -1.02
N CYS A 34 -4.28 -8.23 -0.24
CA CYS A 34 -4.28 -8.35 1.21
C CYS A 34 -4.72 -9.74 1.65
N LYS A 35 -5.77 -10.25 1.03
CA LYS A 35 -6.30 -11.58 1.35
C LYS A 35 -5.33 -12.69 0.94
N GLU A 36 -4.69 -12.53 -0.21
CA GLU A 36 -3.74 -13.51 -0.73
C GLU A 36 -2.47 -13.59 0.10
N ARG A 37 -1.99 -12.45 0.58
CA ARG A 37 -0.71 -12.36 1.28
C ARG A 37 -0.85 -12.27 2.79
N ASP A 38 -2.07 -12.15 3.29
CA ASP A 38 -2.35 -11.99 4.73
C ASP A 38 -1.60 -10.79 5.32
N VAL A 39 -1.66 -9.67 4.61
CA VAL A 39 -1.10 -8.38 5.04
C VAL A 39 -2.24 -7.36 5.00
N TYR A 40 -2.46 -6.66 6.10
CA TYR A 40 -3.58 -5.74 6.21
C TYR A 40 -3.09 -4.34 6.58
N PRO A 41 -2.83 -3.50 5.57
CA PRO A 41 -2.36 -2.13 5.80
C PRO A 41 -3.51 -1.23 6.24
N ASN A 42 -3.17 -0.10 6.84
CA ASN A 42 -4.12 0.98 7.02
C ASN A 42 -4.22 1.71 5.68
N ILE A 43 -5.45 1.93 5.24
CA ILE A 43 -5.72 2.58 3.96
C ILE A 43 -6.58 3.80 4.20
N SER A 44 -6.13 4.92 3.67
CA SER A 44 -6.88 6.16 3.66
C SER A 44 -6.94 6.66 2.23
N PHE A 45 -8.05 7.20 1.80
CA PHE A 45 -8.14 7.70 0.44
C PHE A 45 -9.03 8.93 0.36
N GLY A 46 -8.79 9.71 -0.67
CA GLY A 46 -9.59 10.89 -0.95
C GLY A 46 -9.99 10.93 -2.41
N LYS A 47 -10.31 12.11 -2.89
CA LYS A 47 -10.76 12.32 -4.26
C LYS A 47 -9.69 11.93 -5.29
N ASN A 48 -8.43 12.16 -4.96
CA ASN A 48 -7.33 12.01 -5.91
C ASN A 48 -6.09 11.36 -5.30
N PHE A 49 -6.23 10.62 -4.20
CA PHE A 49 -5.08 9.96 -3.59
C PHE A 49 -5.49 8.71 -2.81
N VAL A 50 -4.50 7.81 -2.64
CA VAL A 50 -4.61 6.66 -1.73
C VAL A 50 -3.35 6.67 -0.88
N SER A 51 -3.52 6.64 0.43
CA SER A 51 -2.41 6.58 1.38
C SER A 51 -2.40 5.22 2.04
N LEU A 52 -1.25 4.56 2.02
CA LEU A 52 -1.10 3.22 2.58
C LEU A 52 -0.03 3.22 3.66
N SER A 53 -0.33 2.56 4.78
CA SER A 53 0.64 2.36 5.86
C SER A 53 0.66 0.88 6.19
N ILE A 54 1.80 0.25 6.00
CA ILE A 54 2.00 -1.17 6.32
C ILE A 54 2.79 -1.25 7.61
N PHE A 55 2.17 -1.77 8.67
CA PHE A 55 2.82 -1.87 9.97
C PHE A 55 3.72 -3.11 10.01
N LEU A 56 4.87 -2.94 10.62
CA LEU A 56 5.89 -3.97 10.69
C LEU A 56 5.90 -4.61 12.08
N ASP A 57 5.93 -5.93 12.14
CA ASP A 57 5.96 -6.66 13.41
C ASP A 57 7.29 -6.48 14.12
N ASN A 58 8.35 -6.35 13.35
CA ASN A 58 9.69 -6.06 13.85
C ASN A 58 10.12 -4.71 13.27
N LYS A 59 11.17 -4.13 13.79
CA LYS A 59 11.66 -2.83 13.32
C LYS A 59 12.18 -2.88 11.89
N GLU A 60 12.34 -4.07 11.33
CA GLU A 60 12.83 -4.25 9.97
C GLU A 60 11.74 -4.79 9.06
N ILE A 61 11.79 -4.40 7.80
CA ILE A 61 10.88 -4.90 6.79
C ILE A 61 11.23 -6.36 6.47
N SER A 62 10.24 -7.23 6.52
CA SER A 62 10.42 -8.64 6.15
C SER A 62 10.18 -8.81 4.66
N ASP A 63 10.56 -9.98 4.11
CA ASP A 63 10.33 -10.29 2.71
C ASP A 63 8.84 -10.22 2.35
N LYS A 64 7.98 -10.59 3.30
CA LYS A 64 6.53 -10.56 3.13
C LYS A 64 6.03 -9.14 2.86
N GLU A 65 6.42 -8.17 3.69
CA GLU A 65 6.02 -6.78 3.51
C GLU A 65 6.68 -6.17 2.28
N LYS A 66 7.92 -6.54 2.01
CA LYS A 66 8.65 -6.05 0.85
C LYS A 66 7.97 -6.49 -0.45
N ASP A 67 7.64 -7.77 -0.56
CA ASP A 67 6.95 -8.30 -1.74
C ASP A 67 5.59 -7.64 -1.92
N PHE A 68 4.87 -7.46 -0.81
CA PHE A 68 3.56 -6.83 -0.83
C PHE A 68 3.65 -5.40 -1.37
N SER A 69 4.60 -4.61 -0.86
CA SER A 69 4.79 -3.22 -1.30
C SER A 69 5.19 -3.14 -2.76
N MET A 70 6.02 -4.06 -3.23
CA MET A 70 6.45 -4.10 -4.63
C MET A 70 5.28 -4.43 -5.57
N GLU A 71 4.40 -5.32 -5.17
CA GLU A 71 3.20 -5.65 -5.96
C GLU A 71 2.26 -4.46 -6.06
N ILE A 72 2.12 -3.70 -4.98
CA ILE A 72 1.28 -2.49 -4.99
C ILE A 72 1.86 -1.45 -5.95
N ASP A 73 3.18 -1.26 -5.93
CA ASP A 73 3.84 -0.35 -6.87
C ASP A 73 3.59 -0.77 -8.31
N LYS A 74 3.58 -2.07 -8.56
CA LYS A 74 3.33 -2.63 -9.87
C LYS A 74 1.90 -2.34 -10.34
N PHE A 75 0.92 -2.49 -9.44
CA PHE A 75 -0.47 -2.17 -9.74
C PHE A 75 -0.62 -0.70 -10.13
N TYR A 76 0.07 0.17 -9.43
CA TYR A 76 0.04 1.61 -9.71
C TYR A 76 0.63 1.92 -11.09
N SER A 77 1.73 1.24 -11.43
CA SER A 77 2.39 1.44 -12.74
C SER A 77 1.57 0.94 -13.91
N GLU A 78 0.71 -0.06 -13.70
CA GLU A 78 -0.13 -0.63 -14.75
C GLU A 78 -1.31 0.26 -15.10
N ASP A 79 -1.68 1.15 -14.22
CA ASP A 79 -2.75 2.11 -14.45
C ASP A 79 -2.16 3.40 -15.04
#